data_e6174b48ffa9311466602ef9808fa5fa
#
_entry.id   e6174b48ffa9311466602ef9808fa5fa
#
_cell.length_a   1.000
_cell.length_b   1.000
_cell.length_c   1.000
_cell.angle_alpha   90.00
_cell.angle_beta   90.00
_cell.angle_gamma   90.00
#
_symmetry.space_group_name_H-M   'P 1'
#
loop_
_entity.id
_entity.type
_entity.pdbx_description
1 polymer ?
#
loop_
_entity_poly.entity_id
_entity_poly.type
_entity_poly.pdbx_seq_one_letter_code
_entity_poly.pdbx_strand_id
1 'polypeptide(L)'
;AKKMDRSRPTAATSNQDGELNQITDLIVWAQNIGWDKGRTEDLEIWLGQLRSGWNQLRSGICYGEAGQIEQQGDPARRRRSNSLLWQPEGRQTRFHEDYTKYLAQDTLLWGTWINTLFDYGSARRPQGVEATGLVTLDRRRRKDAFHLYKALWNNTEPTLHITGRREDERNGDLQTVTVYSSAGEPVVTLSGDTLAVEQYAPCI
;
A
#
# COMPACT_ATOMS: atom_id res chain seq x y z
N ALA A 1 1.39 21.07 -23.01
CA ALA A 1 2.63 20.61 -22.39
C ALA A 1 3.67 20.29 -23.47
N LYS A 2 3.49 19.34 -24.39
CA LYS A 2 4.47 18.94 -25.42
C LYS A 2 4.91 20.04 -26.40
N LYS A 3 4.06 21.02 -26.68
CA LYS A 3 4.45 22.18 -27.51
C LYS A 3 5.46 23.09 -26.80
N MET A 4 5.45 23.09 -25.46
CA MET A 4 6.34 23.95 -24.65
C MET A 4 7.64 23.23 -24.23
N ASP A 5 7.54 21.94 -23.95
CA ASP A 5 8.70 21.10 -23.60
C ASP A 5 8.54 19.72 -24.26
N ARG A 6 9.43 19.42 -25.19
CA ARG A 6 9.48 18.13 -25.89
C ARG A 6 10.45 17.13 -25.28
N SER A 7 11.27 17.58 -24.33
CA SER A 7 12.33 16.76 -23.72
C SER A 7 11.78 15.80 -22.64
N ARG A 8 10.61 16.10 -22.07
CA ARG A 8 10.01 15.30 -21.01
C ARG A 8 8.78 14.55 -21.49
N PRO A 9 8.59 13.31 -21.04
CA PRO A 9 7.34 12.59 -21.28
C PRO A 9 6.18 13.24 -20.50
N THR A 10 5.00 13.18 -21.10
CA THR A 10 3.75 13.56 -20.43
C THR A 10 3.08 12.33 -19.85
N ALA A 11 2.48 12.44 -18.66
CA ALA A 11 1.72 11.37 -18.04
C ALA A 11 0.32 11.85 -17.65
N ALA A 12 -0.65 10.96 -17.68
CA ALA A 12 -1.98 11.17 -17.13
C ALA A 12 -2.35 10.04 -16.18
N THR A 13 -3.11 10.37 -15.15
CA THR A 13 -3.71 9.37 -14.25
C THR A 13 -5.13 9.07 -14.73
N SER A 14 -5.47 7.79 -14.80
CA SER A 14 -6.80 7.34 -15.22
C SER A 14 -7.26 6.12 -14.41
N ASN A 15 -8.55 6.04 -14.16
CA ASN A 15 -9.23 4.88 -13.61
C ASN A 15 -10.28 4.29 -14.56
N GLN A 16 -10.31 4.75 -15.81
CA GLN A 16 -11.27 4.37 -16.84
C GLN A 16 -10.57 4.01 -18.13
N ASP A 17 -11.16 3.10 -18.86
CA ASP A 17 -10.74 2.79 -20.23
C ASP A 17 -11.20 3.88 -21.21
N GLY A 18 -10.48 4.04 -22.30
CA GLY A 18 -10.85 4.95 -23.38
C GLY A 18 -9.69 5.55 -24.13
N GLU A 19 -10.00 6.17 -25.27
CA GLU A 19 -9.01 6.75 -26.20
C GLU A 19 -8.22 7.92 -25.59
N LEU A 20 -8.78 8.60 -24.59
CA LEU A 20 -8.10 9.69 -23.89
C LEU A 20 -6.80 9.24 -23.21
N ASN A 21 -6.70 7.97 -22.83
CA ASN A 21 -5.49 7.40 -22.23
C ASN A 21 -4.31 7.34 -23.20
N GLN A 22 -4.57 7.48 -24.51
CA GLN A 22 -3.55 7.44 -25.56
C GLN A 22 -2.98 8.83 -25.90
N ILE A 23 -3.51 9.91 -25.33
CA ILE A 23 -3.08 11.29 -25.62
C ILE A 23 -1.71 11.57 -25.00
N THR A 24 -1.43 11.02 -23.84
CA THR A 24 -0.15 11.19 -23.13
C THR A 24 0.84 10.09 -23.47
N ASP A 25 2.13 10.34 -23.22
CA ASP A 25 3.18 9.36 -23.48
C ASP A 25 3.10 8.17 -22.52
N LEU A 26 2.69 8.45 -21.29
CA LEU A 26 2.63 7.52 -20.17
C LEU A 26 1.24 7.58 -19.54
N ILE A 27 0.77 6.46 -19.03
CA ILE A 27 -0.45 6.35 -18.27
C ILE A 27 -0.15 5.85 -16.85
N VAL A 28 -0.79 6.43 -15.84
CA VAL A 28 -0.76 5.98 -14.46
C VAL A 28 -2.16 5.51 -14.09
N TRP A 29 -2.34 4.22 -13.96
CA TRP A 29 -3.63 3.65 -13.59
C TRP A 29 -3.88 3.84 -12.09
N ALA A 30 -4.95 4.57 -11.76
CA ALA A 30 -5.43 4.68 -10.39
C ALA A 30 -6.33 3.47 -10.08
N GLN A 31 -5.75 2.43 -9.52
CA GLN A 31 -6.42 1.16 -9.23
C GLN A 31 -6.26 0.79 -7.76
N ASN A 32 -7.40 0.51 -7.12
CA ASN A 32 -7.47 0.04 -5.74
C ASN A 32 -8.24 -1.30 -5.71
N ILE A 33 -7.74 -2.27 -6.49
CA ILE A 33 -8.30 -3.61 -6.53
C ILE A 33 -8.08 -4.29 -5.18
N GLY A 34 -9.13 -4.85 -4.60
CA GLY A 34 -9.09 -5.39 -3.24
C GLY A 34 -9.52 -4.39 -2.16
N TRP A 35 -9.62 -3.11 -2.52
CA TRP A 35 -10.20 -2.08 -1.67
C TRP A 35 -11.63 -1.74 -2.08
N ASP A 36 -11.78 -1.12 -3.27
CA ASP A 36 -13.09 -0.69 -3.79
C ASP A 36 -13.83 -1.83 -4.48
N LYS A 37 -13.11 -2.73 -5.11
CA LYS A 37 -13.64 -3.82 -5.95
C LYS A 37 -12.78 -5.07 -5.81
N GLY A 38 -13.44 -6.23 -5.75
CA GLY A 38 -12.77 -7.52 -5.80
C GLY A 38 -11.88 -7.79 -4.60
N ARG A 39 -10.88 -8.63 -4.83
CA ARG A 39 -9.87 -9.05 -3.86
C ARG A 39 -8.49 -8.63 -4.34
N THR A 40 -7.49 -8.55 -3.46
CA THR A 40 -6.12 -8.18 -3.84
C THR A 40 -5.51 -9.13 -4.87
N GLU A 41 -5.89 -10.41 -4.85
CA GLU A 41 -5.46 -11.41 -5.83
C GLU A 41 -5.94 -11.09 -7.26
N ASP A 42 -7.05 -10.37 -7.40
CA ASP A 42 -7.57 -9.96 -8.72
C ASP A 42 -6.65 -8.94 -9.41
N LEU A 43 -5.70 -8.34 -8.67
CA LEU A 43 -4.67 -7.48 -9.24
C LEU A 43 -3.80 -8.23 -10.26
N GLU A 44 -3.46 -9.47 -10.00
CA GLU A 44 -2.68 -10.29 -10.93
C GLU A 44 -3.41 -10.52 -12.24
N ILE A 45 -4.72 -10.79 -12.16
CA ILE A 45 -5.59 -10.95 -13.35
C ILE A 45 -5.62 -9.64 -14.14
N TRP A 46 -5.81 -8.52 -13.45
CA TRP A 46 -5.85 -7.20 -14.08
C TRP A 46 -4.51 -6.84 -14.74
N LEU A 47 -3.39 -7.10 -14.09
CA LEU A 47 -2.05 -6.93 -14.67
C LEU A 47 -1.86 -7.81 -15.91
N GLY A 48 -2.38 -9.04 -15.89
CA GLY A 48 -2.39 -9.94 -17.05
C GLY A 48 -3.17 -9.35 -18.24
N GLN A 49 -4.35 -8.77 -17.98
CA GLN A 49 -5.14 -8.09 -18.99
C GLN A 49 -4.43 -6.83 -19.53
N LEU A 50 -3.80 -6.06 -18.66
CA LEU A 50 -3.01 -4.91 -19.05
C LEU A 50 -1.87 -5.31 -19.99
N ARG A 51 -1.19 -6.42 -19.72
CA ARG A 51 -0.10 -6.95 -20.54
C ARG A 51 -0.57 -7.40 -21.94
N SER A 52 -1.79 -7.89 -22.07
CA SER A 52 -2.31 -8.42 -23.34
C SER A 52 -2.96 -7.36 -24.24
N GLY A 53 -3.50 -6.28 -23.68
CA GLY A 53 -4.38 -5.37 -24.40
C GLY A 53 -3.85 -3.96 -24.62
N TRP A 54 -3.03 -3.43 -23.73
CA TRP A 54 -2.54 -2.05 -23.80
C TRP A 54 -1.04 -2.00 -24.05
N ASN A 55 -0.58 -0.92 -24.63
CA ASN A 55 0.85 -0.71 -24.89
C ASN A 55 1.65 -0.73 -23.59
N GLN A 56 2.18 -1.87 -23.25
CA GLN A 56 2.73 -2.30 -21.99
C GLN A 56 3.85 -1.39 -21.46
N LEU A 57 4.64 -0.81 -22.36
CA LEU A 57 5.77 0.05 -22.01
C LEU A 57 5.37 1.41 -21.45
N ARG A 58 4.07 1.70 -21.39
CA ARG A 58 3.53 3.02 -21.02
C ARG A 58 2.77 3.04 -19.69
N SER A 59 2.64 1.91 -19.05
CA SER A 59 1.79 1.77 -17.85
C SER A 59 2.56 1.90 -16.56
N GLY A 60 1.97 2.61 -15.61
CA GLY A 60 2.33 2.62 -14.21
C GLY A 60 1.07 2.48 -13.37
N ILE A 61 1.18 2.31 -12.07
CA ILE A 61 0.04 2.13 -11.17
C ILE A 61 0.13 3.08 -9.97
N CYS A 62 -1.01 3.71 -9.63
CA CYS A 62 -1.20 4.49 -8.43
C CYS A 62 -2.26 3.82 -7.56
N TYR A 63 -1.95 3.57 -6.30
CA TYR A 63 -2.82 2.86 -5.36
C TYR A 63 -2.66 3.36 -3.94
N GLY A 64 -3.64 3.03 -3.09
CA GLY A 64 -3.60 3.34 -1.67
C GLY A 64 -4.89 2.95 -0.97
N GLU A 65 -4.78 2.62 0.29
CA GLU A 65 -5.90 2.27 1.16
C GLU A 65 -5.88 3.06 2.46
N ALA A 66 -7.07 3.29 3.05
CA ALA A 66 -7.19 3.96 4.34
C ALA A 66 -6.75 3.03 5.48
N GLY A 67 -6.00 3.57 6.42
CA GLY A 67 -5.59 2.90 7.64
C GLY A 67 -5.60 3.86 8.81
N GLN A 68 -6.57 3.73 9.70
CA GLN A 68 -6.69 4.55 10.90
C GLN A 68 -5.90 3.90 12.02
N ILE A 69 -5.04 4.68 12.66
CA ILE A 69 -4.38 4.24 13.89
C ILE A 69 -5.42 4.14 14.99
N GLU A 70 -5.51 2.97 15.59
CA GLU A 70 -6.38 2.74 16.73
C GLU A 70 -5.94 3.59 17.93
N GLN A 71 -6.92 4.21 18.60
CA GLN A 71 -6.73 4.87 19.87
C GLN A 71 -7.27 3.96 20.97
N GLN A 72 -6.44 3.73 21.99
CA GLN A 72 -6.81 2.95 23.16
C GLN A 72 -8.10 3.52 23.81
N GLY A 73 -9.10 2.66 24.03
CA GLY A 73 -10.34 3.04 24.72
C GLY A 73 -11.48 3.55 23.84
N ASP A 74 -11.38 3.54 22.51
CA ASP A 74 -12.49 3.90 21.62
C ASP A 74 -13.53 2.77 21.54
N PRO A 75 -14.75 2.96 22.10
CA PRO A 75 -15.80 1.94 22.04
C PRO A 75 -16.37 1.68 20.64
N ALA A 76 -16.16 2.59 19.69
CA ALA A 76 -16.54 2.39 18.29
C ALA A 76 -15.70 1.31 17.59
N ARG A 77 -14.56 0.99 18.15
CA ARG A 77 -13.57 0.01 17.73
C ARG A 77 -14.14 -1.40 17.53
N ARG A 78 -14.98 -1.87 18.45
CA ARG A 78 -15.49 -3.26 18.49
C ARG A 78 -16.57 -3.58 17.47
N ARG A 79 -17.19 -2.60 16.82
CA ARG A 79 -18.44 -2.82 16.07
C ARG A 79 -18.33 -2.73 14.54
N ARG A 80 -17.18 -2.38 13.94
CA ARG A 80 -17.20 -1.92 12.54
C ARG A 80 -15.98 -2.32 11.71
N SER A 81 -15.65 -3.60 11.66
CA SER A 81 -14.55 -4.09 10.80
C SER A 81 -14.82 -3.97 9.29
N ASN A 82 -16.06 -3.69 8.88
CA ASN A 82 -16.46 -3.64 7.46
C ASN A 82 -17.19 -2.36 7.06
N SER A 83 -17.09 -1.27 7.82
CA SER A 83 -17.78 -0.04 7.45
C SER A 83 -16.84 0.94 6.76
N LEU A 84 -17.36 1.70 5.80
CA LEU A 84 -16.71 2.89 5.22
C LEU A 84 -16.29 3.92 6.29
N LEU A 85 -16.72 3.72 7.54
CA LEU A 85 -16.51 4.61 8.66
C LEU A 85 -15.20 4.34 9.42
N TRP A 86 -14.75 3.08 9.45
CA TRP A 86 -13.54 2.70 10.17
C TRP A 86 -12.74 1.66 9.38
N GLN A 87 -11.50 1.98 9.10
CA GLN A 87 -10.56 1.11 8.41
C GLN A 87 -9.31 1.00 9.27
N PRO A 88 -9.09 -0.14 9.96
CA PRO A 88 -7.94 -0.30 10.84
C PRO A 88 -6.63 -0.27 10.05
N GLU A 89 -5.56 0.19 10.70
CA GLU A 89 -4.21 0.26 10.12
C GLU A 89 -3.74 -1.09 9.57
N GLY A 90 -4.02 -2.20 10.27
CA GLY A 90 -3.62 -3.53 9.83
C GLY A 90 -4.22 -3.94 8.48
N ARG A 91 -5.40 -3.42 8.13
CA ARG A 91 -5.98 -3.64 6.80
C ARG A 91 -5.20 -2.90 5.71
N GLN A 92 -4.85 -1.64 5.95
CA GLN A 92 -3.98 -0.87 5.05
C GLN A 92 -2.64 -1.58 4.86
N THR A 93 -2.04 -2.01 5.96
CA THR A 93 -0.76 -2.73 5.97
C THR A 93 -0.80 -3.94 5.06
N ARG A 94 -1.78 -4.83 5.25
CA ARG A 94 -1.94 -6.05 4.43
C ARG A 94 -2.19 -5.73 2.96
N PHE A 95 -3.01 -4.74 2.66
CA PHE A 95 -3.26 -4.31 1.28
C PHE A 95 -1.95 -3.90 0.58
N HIS A 96 -1.11 -3.11 1.25
CA HIS A 96 0.17 -2.69 0.70
C HIS A 96 1.17 -3.85 0.59
N GLU A 97 1.18 -4.77 1.53
CA GLU A 97 1.99 -6.01 1.48
C GLU A 97 1.61 -6.85 0.25
N ASP A 98 0.32 -7.11 0.04
CA ASP A 98 -0.19 -7.86 -1.10
C ASP A 98 0.17 -7.17 -2.43
N TYR A 99 -0.07 -5.86 -2.53
CA TYR A 99 0.31 -5.10 -3.73
C TYR A 99 1.80 -5.19 -4.03
N THR A 100 2.63 -5.06 -3.02
CA THR A 100 4.09 -5.17 -3.16
C THR A 100 4.50 -6.53 -3.70
N LYS A 101 3.88 -7.60 -3.21
CA LYS A 101 4.13 -8.97 -3.68
C LYS A 101 3.83 -9.14 -5.17
N TYR A 102 2.66 -8.64 -5.64
CA TYR A 102 2.28 -8.75 -7.05
C TYR A 102 3.10 -7.82 -7.94
N LEU A 103 3.34 -6.58 -7.51
CA LEU A 103 4.05 -5.59 -8.31
C LEU A 103 5.56 -5.86 -8.40
N ALA A 104 6.17 -6.49 -7.41
CA ALA A 104 7.59 -6.86 -7.46
C ALA A 104 7.93 -7.84 -8.59
N GLN A 105 6.96 -8.60 -9.04
CA GLN A 105 7.11 -9.57 -10.13
C GLN A 105 6.80 -8.96 -11.51
N ASP A 106 6.25 -7.75 -11.55
CA ASP A 106 5.86 -7.09 -12.79
C ASP A 106 7.00 -6.25 -13.36
N THR A 107 7.54 -6.68 -14.49
CA THR A 107 8.64 -6.00 -15.20
C THR A 107 8.16 -5.00 -16.24
N LEU A 108 6.85 -4.86 -16.44
CA LEU A 108 6.26 -4.02 -17.48
C LEU A 108 5.81 -2.65 -16.99
N LEU A 109 5.59 -2.51 -15.70
CA LEU A 109 5.27 -1.22 -15.10
C LEU A 109 6.53 -0.35 -15.01
N TRP A 110 6.45 0.87 -15.57
CA TRP A 110 7.54 1.84 -15.49
C TRP A 110 7.62 2.56 -14.14
N GLY A 111 6.61 2.43 -13.27
CA GLY A 111 6.62 3.00 -11.94
C GLY A 111 5.35 2.73 -11.14
N THR A 112 5.48 2.94 -9.84
CA THR A 112 4.40 2.82 -8.86
C THR A 112 4.32 4.09 -8.00
N TRP A 113 3.10 4.48 -7.60
CA TRP A 113 2.83 5.65 -6.76
C TRP A 113 1.87 5.27 -5.65
N ILE A 114 2.11 5.81 -4.48
CA ILE A 114 1.26 5.63 -3.32
C ILE A 114 0.38 6.87 -3.13
N ASN A 115 -0.89 6.65 -2.99
CA ASN A 115 -1.86 7.68 -2.67
C ASN A 115 -2.39 7.47 -1.23
N THR A 116 -1.81 8.15 -0.23
CA THR A 116 -0.91 9.30 -0.26
C THR A 116 0.21 9.17 0.79
N LEU A 117 1.13 10.15 0.87
CA LEU A 117 2.13 10.16 1.95
C LEU A 117 1.48 10.53 3.30
N PHE A 118 0.54 11.45 3.31
CA PHE A 118 -0.10 11.94 4.53
C PHE A 118 -1.61 11.78 4.50
N ASP A 119 -2.21 11.48 5.64
CA ASP A 119 -3.65 11.67 5.83
C ASP A 119 -4.04 13.13 5.57
N TYR A 120 -5.24 13.37 5.09
CA TYR A 120 -5.71 14.71 4.76
C TYR A 120 -7.18 14.94 5.14
N GLY A 121 -7.56 16.21 5.29
CA GLY A 121 -8.93 16.59 5.57
C GLY A 121 -9.87 16.24 4.41
N SER A 122 -11.02 15.65 4.73
CA SER A 122 -12.01 15.24 3.72
C SER A 122 -13.44 15.40 4.23
N ALA A 123 -14.20 16.24 3.58
CA ALA A 123 -15.64 16.39 3.86
C ALA A 123 -16.46 15.14 3.47
N ARG A 124 -15.88 14.22 2.70
CA ARG A 124 -16.53 12.96 2.31
C ARG A 124 -16.54 11.91 3.42
N ARG A 125 -15.71 12.08 4.43
CA ARG A 125 -15.57 11.14 5.55
C ARG A 125 -16.27 11.69 6.80
N PRO A 126 -17.06 10.89 7.51
CA PRO A 126 -17.73 11.32 8.74
C PRO A 126 -16.79 11.85 9.81
N GLN A 127 -15.55 11.35 9.85
CA GLN A 127 -14.51 11.78 10.78
C GLN A 127 -13.75 13.04 10.30
N GLY A 128 -14.10 13.58 9.12
CA GLY A 128 -13.42 14.72 8.54
C GLY A 128 -12.02 14.43 7.99
N VAL A 129 -11.58 13.17 8.00
CA VAL A 129 -10.21 12.76 7.61
C VAL A 129 -10.27 11.58 6.63
N GLU A 130 -9.55 11.71 5.54
CA GLU A 130 -9.19 10.59 4.67
C GLU A 130 -7.87 10.01 5.14
N ALA A 131 -7.92 8.77 5.61
CA ALA A 131 -6.79 8.11 6.26
C ALA A 131 -5.95 7.24 5.30
N THR A 132 -5.87 7.59 4.02
CA THR A 132 -5.08 6.88 3.02
C THR A 132 -3.57 7.15 3.11
N GLY A 133 -3.17 8.10 3.96
CA GLY A 133 -1.77 8.42 4.17
C GLY A 133 -0.97 7.29 4.82
N LEU A 134 0.30 7.24 4.52
CA LEU A 134 1.28 6.41 5.24
C LEU A 134 1.70 7.03 6.58
N VAL A 135 1.39 8.31 6.77
CA VAL A 135 1.67 9.10 7.97
C VAL A 135 0.38 9.82 8.37
N THR A 136 0.11 9.90 9.66
CA THR A 136 -1.10 10.54 10.20
C THR A 136 -1.20 12.02 9.84
N LEU A 137 -2.42 12.58 9.90
CA LEU A 137 -2.74 13.97 9.58
C LEU A 137 -1.86 14.96 10.37
N ASP A 138 -1.62 14.68 11.65
CA ASP A 138 -0.78 15.49 12.53
C ASP A 138 0.73 15.34 12.30
N ARG A 139 1.15 14.50 11.34
CA ARG A 139 2.54 14.19 10.98
C ARG A 139 3.35 13.46 12.07
N ARG A 140 2.74 13.02 13.14
CA ARG A 140 3.46 12.49 14.31
C ARG A 140 3.68 10.99 14.24
N ARG A 141 2.83 10.24 13.54
CA ARG A 141 2.88 8.78 13.52
C ARG A 141 3.06 8.26 12.11
N ARG A 142 4.07 7.45 11.93
CA ARG A 142 4.29 6.63 10.74
C ARG A 142 3.53 5.34 10.91
N LYS A 143 2.71 4.97 9.93
CA LYS A 143 1.97 3.72 9.90
C LYS A 143 2.89 2.57 9.47
N ASP A 144 2.46 1.33 9.67
CA ASP A 144 3.29 0.17 9.30
C ASP A 144 3.62 0.16 7.81
N ALA A 145 2.65 0.50 6.94
CA ALA A 145 2.89 0.64 5.50
C ALA A 145 3.96 1.69 5.13
N PHE A 146 4.20 2.74 5.95
CA PHE A 146 5.34 3.63 5.76
C PHE A 146 6.67 2.89 5.87
N HIS A 147 6.78 2.01 6.85
CA HIS A 147 8.01 1.25 7.09
C HIS A 147 8.24 0.19 6.02
N LEU A 148 7.19 -0.37 5.42
CA LEU A 148 7.28 -1.22 4.24
C LEU A 148 7.99 -0.49 3.10
N TYR A 149 7.49 0.70 2.71
CA TYR A 149 8.11 1.46 1.63
C TYR A 149 9.48 2.02 1.99
N LYS A 150 9.72 2.31 3.26
CA LYS A 150 11.07 2.63 3.71
C LYS A 150 12.03 1.45 3.50
N ALA A 151 11.60 0.24 3.80
CA ALA A 151 12.42 -0.95 3.57
C ALA A 151 12.68 -1.22 2.08
N LEU A 152 11.67 -0.99 1.23
CA LEU A 152 11.75 -1.25 -0.21
C LEU A 152 12.56 -0.20 -0.99
N TRP A 153 12.42 1.08 -0.62
CA TRP A 153 12.87 2.20 -1.46
C TRP A 153 14.02 3.01 -0.87
N ASN A 154 14.30 2.88 0.43
CA ASN A 154 15.40 3.61 1.05
C ASN A 154 16.67 2.75 1.12
N ASN A 155 17.61 3.04 0.24
CA ASN A 155 18.90 2.35 0.19
C ASN A 155 19.99 3.00 1.08
N THR A 156 19.70 4.11 1.76
CA THR A 156 20.68 4.84 2.56
C THR A 156 20.69 4.41 4.01
N GLU A 157 19.55 3.98 4.54
CA GLU A 157 19.41 3.57 5.93
C GLU A 157 18.73 2.20 6.02
N PRO A 158 19.31 1.23 6.72
CA PRO A 158 18.69 -0.06 6.92
C PRO A 158 17.37 0.10 7.70
N THR A 159 16.39 -0.69 7.37
CA THR A 159 15.10 -0.74 8.04
C THR A 159 14.89 -2.11 8.65
N LEU A 160 14.49 -2.14 9.92
CA LEU A 160 13.98 -3.30 10.62
C LEU A 160 12.74 -2.85 11.40
N HIS A 161 11.57 -3.39 11.06
CA HIS A 161 10.30 -2.98 11.65
C HIS A 161 9.36 -4.16 11.85
N ILE A 162 8.78 -4.27 13.03
CA ILE A 162 7.75 -5.26 13.36
C ILE A 162 6.38 -4.59 13.24
N THR A 163 5.48 -5.18 12.46
CA THR A 163 4.12 -4.67 12.24
C THR A 163 3.18 -5.03 13.38
N GLY A 164 1.98 -4.41 13.39
CA GLY A 164 0.90 -4.75 14.31
C GLY A 164 1.17 -4.39 15.76
N ARG A 165 2.19 -3.57 16.05
CA ARG A 165 2.56 -3.21 17.44
C ARG A 165 1.50 -2.36 18.15
N ARG A 166 0.55 -1.78 17.40
CA ARG A 166 -0.55 -0.97 17.91
C ARG A 166 -1.87 -1.74 18.01
N GLU A 167 -1.88 -2.99 17.62
CA GLU A 167 -3.04 -3.86 17.77
C GLU A 167 -3.09 -4.38 19.21
N ASP A 168 -4.08 -3.93 20.00
CA ASP A 168 -4.21 -4.31 21.40
C ASP A 168 -4.83 -5.69 21.62
N GLU A 169 -5.70 -6.13 20.69
CA GLU A 169 -6.40 -7.40 20.80
C GLU A 169 -5.84 -8.39 19.78
N ARG A 170 -5.11 -9.36 20.26
CA ARG A 170 -4.67 -10.52 19.47
C ARG A 170 -5.46 -11.71 19.94
N ASN A 171 -6.40 -12.16 19.11
CA ASN A 171 -7.26 -13.29 19.40
C ASN A 171 -6.73 -14.55 18.71
N GLY A 172 -6.73 -15.67 19.44
CA GLY A 172 -6.33 -16.97 18.95
C GLY A 172 -4.95 -17.42 19.42
N ASP A 173 -4.74 -18.74 19.33
CA ASP A 173 -3.53 -19.42 19.82
C ASP A 173 -2.32 -19.23 18.88
N LEU A 174 -2.58 -18.93 17.59
CA LEU A 174 -1.56 -18.67 16.59
C LEU A 174 -1.63 -17.22 16.17
N GLN A 175 -0.49 -16.54 16.19
CA GLN A 175 -0.33 -15.15 15.77
C GLN A 175 0.74 -15.06 14.69
N THR A 176 0.40 -14.43 13.57
CA THR A 176 1.39 -14.08 12.55
C THR A 176 2.02 -12.74 12.90
N VAL A 177 3.33 -12.69 12.92
CA VAL A 177 4.11 -11.48 13.10
C VAL A 177 4.85 -11.20 11.81
N THR A 178 4.61 -10.04 11.21
CA THR A 178 5.31 -9.61 10.00
C THR A 178 6.45 -8.66 10.35
N VAL A 179 7.60 -8.87 9.74
CA VAL A 179 8.80 -8.05 9.94
C VAL A 179 9.28 -7.52 8.58
N TYR A 180 9.45 -6.21 8.48
CA TYR A 180 10.09 -5.58 7.31
C TYR A 180 11.58 -5.42 7.58
N SER A 181 12.40 -5.97 6.68
CA SER A 181 13.85 -5.87 6.77
C SER A 181 14.48 -5.54 5.41
N SER A 182 15.31 -4.50 5.38
CA SER A 182 16.20 -4.20 4.25
C SER A 182 17.68 -4.49 4.57
N ALA A 183 17.96 -5.01 5.78
CA ALA A 183 19.31 -5.30 6.25
C ALA A 183 19.69 -6.79 6.14
N GLY A 184 18.87 -7.59 5.47
CA GLY A 184 19.00 -9.04 5.37
C GLY A 184 17.93 -9.78 6.15
N GLU A 185 18.08 -11.10 6.27
CA GLU A 185 17.14 -11.96 6.98
C GLU A 185 17.09 -11.62 8.48
N PRO A 186 15.91 -11.30 9.03
CA PRO A 186 15.79 -10.98 10.44
C PRO A 186 15.85 -12.23 11.32
N VAL A 187 16.47 -12.12 12.47
CA VAL A 187 16.38 -13.13 13.53
C VAL A 187 15.28 -12.75 14.50
N VAL A 188 14.25 -13.57 14.60
CA VAL A 188 13.11 -13.33 15.49
C VAL A 188 13.21 -14.25 16.70
N THR A 189 13.17 -13.68 17.90
CA THR A 189 13.20 -14.44 19.15
C THR A 189 11.99 -14.13 20.02
N LEU A 190 11.47 -15.15 20.69
CA LEU A 190 10.39 -15.01 21.67
C LEU A 190 10.80 -15.73 22.97
N SER A 191 10.88 -15.00 24.07
CA SER A 191 11.27 -15.54 25.39
C SER A 191 12.60 -16.31 25.41
N GLY A 192 13.51 -15.99 24.48
CA GLY A 192 14.81 -16.63 24.34
C GLY A 192 14.89 -17.69 23.24
N ASP A 193 13.78 -18.18 22.74
CA ASP A 193 13.72 -19.14 21.65
C ASP A 193 13.75 -18.43 20.30
N THR A 194 14.53 -18.95 19.35
CA THR A 194 14.55 -18.44 17.97
C THR A 194 13.41 -19.06 17.18
N LEU A 195 12.61 -18.19 16.55
CA LEU A 195 11.50 -18.60 15.70
C LEU A 195 11.94 -18.77 14.25
N ALA A 196 11.33 -19.74 13.55
CA ALA A 196 11.46 -19.84 12.12
C ALA A 196 10.79 -18.65 11.43
N VAL A 197 11.42 -18.13 10.38
CA VAL A 197 10.88 -17.07 9.53
C VAL A 197 10.69 -17.57 8.11
N GLU A 198 9.71 -17.04 7.42
CA GLU A 198 9.42 -17.30 6.02
C GLU A 198 9.33 -15.99 5.28
N GLN A 199 9.99 -15.89 4.14
CA GLN A 199 9.91 -14.69 3.32
C GLN A 199 8.60 -14.68 2.52
N TYR A 200 7.76 -13.70 2.78
CA TYR A 200 6.46 -13.54 2.10
C TYR A 200 6.57 -12.74 0.80
N ALA A 201 7.34 -11.66 0.82
CA ALA A 201 7.57 -10.77 -0.32
C ALA A 201 8.93 -10.05 -0.16
N PRO A 202 9.39 -9.25 -1.14
CA PRO A 202 10.60 -8.46 -0.98
C PRO A 202 10.57 -7.61 0.29
N CYS A 203 11.58 -7.72 1.13
CA CYS A 203 11.70 -7.05 2.43
C CYS A 203 10.66 -7.43 3.51
N ILE A 204 9.86 -8.50 3.30
CA ILE A 204 8.84 -8.98 4.24
C ILE A 204 9.17 -10.40 4.67
#